data_fab8f5899f091780bac40fc0696d2f5b
#
_entry.id   fab8f5899f091780bac40fc0696d2f5b
#
_cell.length_a   1.000
_cell.length_b   1.000
_cell.length_c   1.000
_cell.angle_alpha   90.00
_cell.angle_beta   90.00
_cell.angle_gamma   90.00
#
_symmetry.space_group_name_H-M   'P 1'
#
loop_
_entity.id
_entity.type
_entity.pdbx_description
1 polymer ?
#
loop_
_entity_poly.entity_id
_entity_poly.type
_entity_poly.pdbx_seq_one_letter_code
_entity_poly.pdbx_strand_id
1 'polypeptide(L)'
;VTGHLAESPLREVLAGSSEGADWSWDVAVLGVSVAALLHTDLVARRLELSGGIDRIVLPGWCQGDLQVLGKSLGVPVDRGPKDLYDLPGYLGGESCRDVSLESYSIEILAEINHASRLGEAELMAEALLLAESGADVIDLGMVPGESWPGVESATRQLVAAGLRVSIDSFDRTEVEAAIAGGAELVLSCDASNLEWLSPLAADSGTAVVAIPEMTAGLDSLEPVLQRLQSDGVDLRIDPVLEPIGLGFAASLERYFEARRRWPEARMMMGTGNVTELTEVDSAGVNFLLAAICEELRVGSVLTTEVINWCRTSVAELDFSRRLLHHCFERGVLPKHVDSSLVTLRDSSAKGERAEALEQLAEALTDPNFRIFVEHSDRRSGLLHVMNRDGHWQHTDPYQLFDTVVAATGTELSAEHAFYLGYELAKAHTALTLGKRYVQDQALSWGWLTVEETSAVHRRRVGEGQ
;
A
#
# COMPACT_ATOMS: atom_id res chain seq x y z
N VAL A 1 33.62 14.62 5.45
CA VAL A 1 34.51 13.49 5.78
C VAL A 1 33.79 12.19 5.48
N THR A 2 34.49 11.20 4.91
CA THR A 2 33.86 9.94 4.50
C THR A 2 34.81 8.73 4.54
N GLY A 3 34.30 7.55 4.18
CA GLY A 3 35.02 6.31 3.90
C GLY A 3 35.12 6.04 2.39
N HIS A 4 35.96 5.08 1.99
CA HIS A 4 36.24 4.80 0.58
C HIS A 4 35.01 4.43 -0.25
N LEU A 5 34.08 3.64 0.30
CA LEU A 5 32.90 3.16 -0.43
C LEU A 5 31.89 4.28 -0.75
N ALA A 6 31.87 5.34 0.05
CA ALA A 6 30.93 6.44 -0.12
C ALA A 6 31.57 7.67 -0.82
N GLU A 7 32.84 7.62 -1.22
CA GLU A 7 33.54 8.78 -1.80
C GLU A 7 32.91 9.22 -3.13
N SER A 8 32.76 8.30 -4.10
CA SER A 8 32.21 8.64 -5.42
C SER A 8 30.77 9.15 -5.35
N PRO A 9 29.82 8.45 -4.68
CA PRO A 9 28.47 8.97 -4.53
C PRO A 9 28.40 10.29 -3.77
N LEU A 10 29.27 10.51 -2.77
CA LEU A 10 29.32 11.77 -2.03
C LEU A 10 29.75 12.94 -2.93
N ARG A 11 30.77 12.73 -3.77
CA ARG A 11 31.23 13.76 -4.71
C ARG A 11 30.16 14.10 -5.75
N GLU A 12 29.42 13.14 -6.25
CA GLU A 12 28.30 13.34 -7.16
C GLU A 12 27.18 14.19 -6.52
N VAL A 13 26.77 13.85 -5.31
CA VAL A 13 25.74 14.59 -4.56
C VAL A 13 26.21 16.01 -4.27
N LEU A 14 27.45 16.20 -3.84
CA LEU A 14 28.00 17.53 -3.55
C LEU A 14 28.14 18.39 -4.82
N ALA A 15 28.56 17.81 -5.94
CA ALA A 15 28.64 18.51 -7.21
C ALA A 15 27.28 19.05 -7.66
N GLY A 16 26.22 18.21 -7.60
CA GLY A 16 24.86 18.65 -7.91
C GLY A 16 24.33 19.70 -6.94
N SER A 17 24.69 19.62 -5.66
CA SER A 17 24.20 20.56 -4.63
C SER A 17 24.93 21.89 -4.61
N SER A 18 26.12 21.99 -5.22
CA SER A 18 26.96 23.21 -5.21
C SER A 18 26.77 24.09 -6.44
N GLU A 19 25.97 23.67 -7.43
CA GLU A 19 25.66 24.52 -8.59
C GLU A 19 24.87 25.76 -8.16
N GLY A 20 25.52 26.93 -8.27
CA GLY A 20 24.95 28.24 -7.89
C GLY A 20 24.97 28.54 -6.38
N ALA A 21 25.64 27.73 -5.56
CA ALA A 21 25.78 27.95 -4.12
C ALA A 21 26.95 28.90 -3.77
N ASP A 22 26.84 29.62 -2.65
CA ASP A 22 27.88 30.52 -2.15
C ASP A 22 29.00 29.82 -1.39
N TRP A 23 29.04 28.48 -1.38
CA TRP A 23 29.99 27.66 -0.65
C TRP A 23 30.73 26.68 -1.56
N SER A 24 31.91 26.28 -1.15
CA SER A 24 32.73 25.26 -1.80
C SER A 24 32.96 24.08 -0.86
N TRP A 25 33.35 22.96 -1.40
CA TRP A 25 33.54 21.73 -0.64
C TRP A 25 34.83 21.00 -0.99
N ASP A 26 35.31 20.25 0.00
CA ASP A 26 36.36 19.25 -0.17
C ASP A 26 35.96 17.95 0.56
N VAL A 27 36.45 16.79 0.09
CA VAL A 27 36.14 15.49 0.62
C VAL A 27 37.39 14.83 1.19
N ALA A 28 37.41 14.66 2.51
CA ALA A 28 38.45 13.91 3.21
C ALA A 28 38.04 12.44 3.41
N VAL A 29 38.82 11.51 2.86
CA VAL A 29 38.65 10.07 2.96
C VAL A 29 39.61 9.50 4.01
N LEU A 30 39.12 8.99 5.12
CA LEU A 30 39.94 8.66 6.30
C LEU A 30 40.46 7.21 6.38
N GLY A 31 40.53 6.50 5.27
CA GLY A 31 41.10 5.14 5.23
C GLY A 31 40.27 4.08 5.94
N VAL A 32 38.94 4.29 6.03
CA VAL A 32 37.95 3.28 6.41
C VAL A 32 37.08 2.95 5.19
N SER A 33 36.65 1.71 5.06
CA SER A 33 35.78 1.31 3.95
C SER A 33 34.39 1.92 4.09
N VAL A 34 33.79 1.84 5.26
CA VAL A 34 32.41 2.23 5.55
C VAL A 34 32.35 3.49 6.39
N ALA A 35 31.78 4.58 5.85
CA ALA A 35 31.67 5.87 6.51
C ALA A 35 30.91 5.82 7.86
N ALA A 36 29.91 4.94 7.99
CA ALA A 36 29.13 4.76 9.20
C ALA A 36 29.95 4.24 10.40
N LEU A 37 31.15 3.68 10.18
CA LEU A 37 32.04 3.16 11.23
C LEU A 37 33.03 4.20 11.73
N LEU A 38 32.94 5.45 11.29
CA LEU A 38 33.80 6.51 11.77
C LEU A 38 33.50 6.86 13.24
N HIS A 39 34.58 7.20 13.96
CA HIS A 39 34.52 7.71 15.32
C HIS A 39 35.34 9.01 15.41
N THR A 40 34.92 9.96 16.25
CA THR A 40 35.60 11.26 16.41
C THR A 40 37.06 11.12 16.74
N ASP A 41 37.48 10.11 17.52
CA ASP A 41 38.90 9.87 17.84
C ASP A 41 39.74 9.49 16.60
N LEU A 42 39.12 8.78 15.65
CA LEU A 42 39.79 8.43 14.41
C LEU A 42 39.93 9.67 13.52
N VAL A 43 38.88 10.48 13.48
CA VAL A 43 38.88 11.76 12.76
C VAL A 43 39.95 12.68 13.31
N ALA A 44 40.03 12.85 14.62
CA ALA A 44 41.05 13.67 15.27
C ALA A 44 42.49 13.26 14.94
N ARG A 45 42.71 11.95 14.73
CA ARG A 45 44.06 11.41 14.47
C ARG A 45 44.46 11.44 12.97
N ARG A 46 43.50 11.41 12.07
CA ARG A 46 43.77 11.21 10.65
C ARG A 46 43.37 12.37 9.73
N LEU A 47 42.51 13.26 10.22
CA LEU A 47 42.05 14.38 9.43
C LEU A 47 43.14 15.46 9.45
N GLU A 48 43.72 15.76 8.29
CA GLU A 48 44.56 16.89 8.06
C GLU A 48 43.74 17.99 7.37
N LEU A 49 43.68 19.17 7.99
CA LEU A 49 42.94 20.30 7.42
C LEU A 49 43.83 21.11 6.49
N SER A 50 43.37 21.28 5.27
CA SER A 50 43.86 22.35 4.37
C SER A 50 43.30 23.69 4.84
N GLY A 51 44.04 24.78 4.68
CA GLY A 51 43.59 26.11 5.10
C GLY A 51 42.31 26.54 4.40
N GLY A 52 41.46 27.31 5.10
CA GLY A 52 40.22 27.87 4.55
C GLY A 52 38.98 26.97 4.71
N ILE A 53 39.00 26.04 5.67
CA ILE A 53 37.82 25.23 6.05
C ILE A 53 37.07 25.95 7.16
N ASP A 54 35.79 26.29 6.90
CA ASP A 54 34.92 26.97 7.86
C ASP A 54 34.08 25.99 8.69
N ARG A 55 33.86 24.80 8.19
CA ARG A 55 32.97 23.78 8.81
C ARG A 55 33.34 22.36 8.38
N ILE A 56 33.24 21.41 9.28
CA ILE A 56 33.43 19.99 9.01
C ILE A 56 32.12 19.25 9.20
N VAL A 57 31.70 18.49 8.20
CA VAL A 57 30.51 17.62 8.28
C VAL A 57 30.98 16.17 8.33
N LEU A 58 30.57 15.44 9.37
CA LEU A 58 30.80 14.02 9.56
C LEU A 58 29.57 13.20 9.16
N PRO A 59 29.71 11.92 8.79
CA PRO A 59 28.58 11.04 8.53
C PRO A 59 27.60 10.99 9.71
N GLY A 60 26.30 10.90 9.44
CA GLY A 60 25.27 10.91 10.49
C GLY A 60 25.36 9.75 11.49
N TRP A 61 26.04 8.66 11.15
CA TRP A 61 26.30 7.52 12.01
C TRP A 61 27.62 7.62 12.80
N CYS A 62 28.45 8.65 12.57
CA CYS A 62 29.72 8.84 13.27
C CYS A 62 29.50 8.92 14.78
N GLN A 63 30.23 8.14 15.56
CA GLN A 63 30.18 8.11 17.02
C GLN A 63 31.20 9.05 17.64
N GLY A 64 30.98 9.46 18.89
CA GLY A 64 31.91 10.28 19.69
C GLY A 64 31.44 11.71 19.89
N ASP A 65 32.27 12.51 20.58
CA ASP A 65 31.97 13.88 20.99
C ASP A 65 32.46 14.90 19.96
N LEU A 66 31.51 15.59 19.32
CA LEU A 66 31.77 16.58 18.28
C LEU A 66 32.38 17.87 18.85
N GLN A 67 32.04 18.25 20.10
CA GLN A 67 32.54 19.46 20.73
C GLN A 67 34.01 19.33 21.08
N VAL A 68 34.41 18.17 21.57
CA VAL A 68 35.79 17.86 21.83
C VAL A 68 36.61 17.86 20.55
N LEU A 69 36.08 17.23 19.50
CA LEU A 69 36.74 17.20 18.19
C LEU A 69 36.85 18.61 17.59
N GLY A 70 35.81 19.40 17.58
CA GLY A 70 35.81 20.77 17.05
C GLY A 70 36.82 21.68 17.77
N LYS A 71 36.90 21.55 19.11
CA LYS A 71 37.96 22.27 19.88
C LYS A 71 39.38 21.86 19.51
N SER A 72 39.60 20.57 19.24
CA SER A 72 40.91 20.07 18.85
C SER A 72 41.36 20.47 17.47
N LEU A 73 40.38 20.59 16.55
CA LEU A 73 40.63 20.97 15.15
C LEU A 73 40.55 22.48 14.90
N GLY A 74 39.99 23.26 15.86
CA GLY A 74 39.81 24.70 15.72
C GLY A 74 38.72 25.11 14.74
N VAL A 75 37.84 24.18 14.32
CA VAL A 75 36.79 24.38 13.33
C VAL A 75 35.47 23.75 13.82
N PRO A 76 34.32 24.37 13.62
CA PRO A 76 33.04 23.77 13.93
C PRO A 76 32.88 22.40 13.24
N VAL A 77 32.42 21.42 14.00
CA VAL A 77 32.18 20.05 13.51
C VAL A 77 30.74 19.68 13.76
N ASP A 78 30.06 19.29 12.70
CA ASP A 78 28.67 18.85 12.76
C ASP A 78 28.50 17.41 12.29
N ARG A 79 27.44 16.77 12.79
CA ARG A 79 27.00 15.47 12.28
C ARG A 79 25.98 15.73 11.19
N GLY A 80 26.28 15.33 9.98
CA GLY A 80 25.39 15.40 8.83
C GLY A 80 24.25 14.37 8.92
N PRO A 81 23.46 14.24 7.87
CA PRO A 81 22.38 13.27 7.81
C PRO A 81 22.90 11.82 7.81
N LYS A 82 22.04 10.89 8.18
CA LYS A 82 22.33 9.45 8.18
C LYS A 82 22.36 8.88 6.77
N ASP A 83 21.56 9.44 5.89
CA ASP A 83 21.48 9.10 4.48
C ASP A 83 22.20 10.18 3.65
N LEU A 84 22.99 9.75 2.69
CA LEU A 84 23.75 10.64 1.81
C LEU A 84 22.84 11.54 0.95
N TYR A 85 21.70 11.01 0.55
CA TYR A 85 20.74 11.76 -0.27
C TYR A 85 19.95 12.84 0.49
N ASP A 86 20.06 12.89 1.82
CA ASP A 86 19.54 13.99 2.64
C ASP A 86 20.55 15.18 2.72
N LEU A 87 21.76 14.98 2.24
CA LEU A 87 22.84 15.98 2.34
C LEU A 87 22.52 17.29 1.63
N PRO A 88 21.90 17.32 0.43
CA PRO A 88 21.51 18.58 -0.22
C PRO A 88 20.59 19.44 0.67
N GLY A 89 19.54 18.87 1.22
CA GLY A 89 18.65 19.57 2.15
C GLY A 89 19.34 20.04 3.42
N TYR A 90 20.25 19.23 3.98
CA TYR A 90 21.07 19.59 5.13
C TYR A 90 21.98 20.79 4.86
N LEU A 91 22.47 20.94 3.63
CA LEU A 91 23.34 22.05 3.21
C LEU A 91 22.56 23.30 2.77
N GLY A 92 21.23 23.31 2.90
CA GLY A 92 20.36 24.45 2.55
C GLY A 92 19.93 24.49 1.08
N GLY A 93 20.20 23.43 0.34
CA GLY A 93 19.65 23.21 -1.01
C GLY A 93 18.23 22.62 -0.95
N GLU A 94 17.63 22.42 -2.11
CA GLU A 94 16.39 21.65 -2.19
C GLU A 94 16.66 20.22 -1.69
N SER A 95 15.92 19.82 -0.67
CA SER A 95 15.95 18.43 -0.20
C SER A 95 15.45 17.53 -1.33
N CYS A 96 16.17 16.48 -1.67
CA CYS A 96 15.61 15.41 -2.50
C CYS A 96 14.34 14.78 -1.87
N ARG A 97 14.02 15.13 -0.62
CA ARG A 97 12.86 14.70 0.15
C ARG A 97 11.74 15.74 0.28
N ASP A 98 11.88 16.95 -0.26
CA ASP A 98 10.71 17.81 -0.54
C ASP A 98 10.01 17.29 -1.81
N VAL A 99 9.69 16.01 -1.75
CA VAL A 99 8.91 15.32 -2.77
C VAL A 99 7.46 15.60 -2.46
N SER A 100 6.87 16.54 -3.19
CA SER A 100 5.41 16.64 -3.22
C SER A 100 4.88 15.48 -4.04
N LEU A 101 4.24 14.52 -3.37
CA LEU A 101 3.51 13.40 -3.98
C LEU A 101 2.00 13.74 -4.07
N GLU A 102 1.65 15.00 -4.30
CA GLU A 102 0.26 15.44 -4.37
C GLU A 102 -0.38 15.18 -5.74
N SER A 103 0.42 15.27 -6.81
CA SER A 103 -0.04 15.12 -8.18
C SER A 103 0.00 13.67 -8.66
N TYR A 104 -0.93 13.31 -9.54
CA TYR A 104 -0.99 12.01 -10.21
C TYR A 104 -1.72 12.12 -11.55
N SER A 105 -1.52 11.14 -12.45
CA SER A 105 -2.10 11.06 -13.79
C SER A 105 -3.13 9.93 -13.93
N ILE A 106 -3.13 8.95 -13.00
CA ILE A 106 -3.96 7.75 -13.04
C ILE A 106 -5.11 7.88 -12.05
N GLU A 107 -6.33 7.74 -12.53
CA GLU A 107 -7.56 7.68 -11.74
C GLU A 107 -7.76 6.25 -11.21
N ILE A 108 -8.13 6.08 -9.95
CA ILE A 108 -8.39 4.79 -9.32
C ILE A 108 -9.90 4.58 -9.19
N LEU A 109 -10.40 3.55 -9.85
CA LEU A 109 -11.73 3.01 -9.63
C LEU A 109 -11.61 1.86 -8.63
N ALA A 110 -12.33 1.92 -7.52
CA ALA A 110 -12.34 0.88 -6.50
C ALA A 110 -13.68 0.16 -6.51
N GLU A 111 -13.65 -1.12 -6.87
CA GLU A 111 -14.85 -1.94 -6.95
C GLU A 111 -15.28 -2.45 -5.58
N ILE A 112 -16.54 -2.22 -5.26
CA ILE A 112 -17.25 -2.93 -4.19
C ILE A 112 -17.88 -4.17 -4.81
N ASN A 113 -17.19 -5.28 -4.71
CA ASN A 113 -17.62 -6.55 -5.29
C ASN A 113 -18.93 -7.03 -4.61
N HIS A 114 -19.87 -7.50 -5.43
CA HIS A 114 -21.17 -7.95 -4.96
C HIS A 114 -21.93 -6.90 -4.11
N ALA A 115 -21.92 -5.66 -4.54
CA ALA A 115 -22.50 -4.52 -3.82
C ALA A 115 -23.97 -4.74 -3.42
N SER A 116 -24.73 -5.50 -4.22
CA SER A 116 -26.14 -5.85 -3.94
C SER A 116 -26.37 -6.67 -2.66
N ARG A 117 -25.32 -7.31 -2.12
CA ARG A 117 -25.38 -8.14 -0.91
C ARG A 117 -25.12 -7.38 0.38
N LEU A 118 -24.67 -6.13 0.27
CA LEU A 118 -24.43 -5.26 1.41
C LEU A 118 -25.69 -4.49 1.80
N GLY A 119 -25.84 -4.23 3.10
CA GLY A 119 -26.82 -3.28 3.59
C GLY A 119 -26.41 -1.82 3.24
N GLU A 120 -27.40 -0.90 3.15
CA GLU A 120 -27.11 0.50 2.78
C GLU A 120 -26.03 1.16 3.64
N ALA A 121 -26.05 0.91 4.96
CA ALA A 121 -25.06 1.46 5.88
C ALA A 121 -23.65 0.85 5.68
N GLU A 122 -23.59 -0.44 5.38
CA GLU A 122 -22.35 -1.17 5.12
C GLU A 122 -21.75 -0.74 3.79
N LEU A 123 -22.57 -0.66 2.74
CA LEU A 123 -22.14 -0.16 1.43
C LEU A 123 -21.56 1.27 1.53
N MET A 124 -22.23 2.17 2.26
CA MET A 124 -21.77 3.53 2.46
C MET A 124 -20.44 3.56 3.22
N ALA A 125 -20.32 2.79 4.31
CA ALA A 125 -19.09 2.71 5.09
C ALA A 125 -17.92 2.20 4.25
N GLU A 126 -18.15 1.19 3.43
CA GLU A 126 -17.20 0.62 2.50
C GLU A 126 -16.73 1.64 1.47
N ALA A 127 -17.67 2.31 0.81
CA ALA A 127 -17.36 3.33 -0.19
C ALA A 127 -16.53 4.49 0.38
N LEU A 128 -16.85 4.93 1.60
CA LEU A 128 -16.09 5.98 2.28
C LEU A 128 -14.65 5.53 2.62
N LEU A 129 -14.48 4.28 3.06
CA LEU A 129 -13.16 3.72 3.34
C LEU A 129 -12.30 3.62 2.07
N LEU A 130 -12.88 3.20 0.95
CA LEU A 130 -12.16 3.17 -0.33
C LEU A 130 -11.77 4.57 -0.79
N ALA A 131 -12.67 5.54 -0.68
CA ALA A 131 -12.38 6.94 -1.01
C ALA A 131 -11.28 7.52 -0.10
N GLU A 132 -11.32 7.27 1.21
CA GLU A 132 -10.25 7.66 2.14
C GLU A 132 -8.91 7.00 1.81
N SER A 133 -8.94 5.79 1.21
CA SER A 133 -7.76 5.06 0.76
C SER A 133 -7.15 5.61 -0.53
N GLY A 134 -7.85 6.53 -1.21
CA GLY A 134 -7.39 7.18 -2.43
C GLY A 134 -8.14 6.80 -3.69
N ALA A 135 -9.29 6.11 -3.60
CA ALA A 135 -10.15 5.89 -4.76
C ALA A 135 -10.77 7.21 -5.23
N ASP A 136 -10.75 7.44 -6.55
CA ASP A 136 -11.39 8.59 -7.19
C ASP A 136 -12.83 8.28 -7.58
N VAL A 137 -13.14 7.01 -7.89
CA VAL A 137 -14.46 6.52 -8.29
C VAL A 137 -14.75 5.24 -7.52
N ILE A 138 -15.97 5.12 -7.01
CA ILE A 138 -16.48 3.88 -6.41
C ILE A 138 -17.24 3.11 -7.48
N ASP A 139 -16.79 1.89 -7.74
CA ASP A 139 -17.42 1.02 -8.72
C ASP A 139 -18.36 0.03 -8.04
N LEU A 140 -19.59 -0.03 -8.51
CA LEU A 140 -20.60 -0.98 -8.00
C LEU A 140 -20.55 -2.27 -8.81
N GLY A 141 -19.85 -3.29 -8.27
CA GLY A 141 -19.76 -4.62 -8.86
C GLY A 141 -21.04 -5.41 -8.64
N MET A 142 -21.68 -5.85 -9.72
CA MET A 142 -22.91 -6.61 -9.69
C MET A 142 -22.66 -8.11 -9.54
N VAL A 143 -23.69 -8.85 -9.12
CA VAL A 143 -23.65 -10.31 -9.06
C VAL A 143 -24.23 -10.87 -10.36
N PRO A 144 -23.44 -11.57 -11.18
CA PRO A 144 -23.94 -12.12 -12.43
C PRO A 144 -25.18 -13.01 -12.24
N GLY A 145 -26.27 -12.69 -12.94
CA GLY A 145 -27.52 -13.45 -12.87
C GLY A 145 -28.44 -13.13 -11.69
N GLU A 146 -28.05 -12.22 -10.81
CA GLU A 146 -28.91 -11.66 -9.75
C GLU A 146 -29.32 -10.24 -10.15
N SER A 147 -30.59 -9.87 -9.94
CA SER A 147 -31.04 -8.49 -10.19
C SER A 147 -31.03 -7.69 -8.89
N TRP A 148 -30.53 -6.46 -8.94
CA TRP A 148 -30.52 -5.56 -7.79
C TRP A 148 -31.47 -4.36 -7.95
N PRO A 149 -32.73 -4.45 -7.47
CA PRO A 149 -33.69 -3.34 -7.58
C PRO A 149 -33.27 -2.07 -6.81
N GLY A 150 -32.32 -2.18 -5.87
CA GLY A 150 -31.86 -1.07 -5.04
C GLY A 150 -30.77 -0.22 -5.66
N VAL A 151 -30.25 -0.54 -6.83
CA VAL A 151 -29.06 0.10 -7.42
C VAL A 151 -29.23 1.62 -7.61
N GLU A 152 -30.40 2.09 -8.05
CA GLU A 152 -30.67 3.53 -8.20
C GLU A 152 -30.55 4.27 -6.86
N SER A 153 -31.17 3.73 -5.80
CA SER A 153 -31.12 4.32 -4.47
C SER A 153 -29.70 4.34 -3.90
N ALA A 154 -28.98 3.23 -4.04
CA ALA A 154 -27.61 3.10 -3.59
C ALA A 154 -26.68 4.09 -4.29
N THR A 155 -26.74 4.14 -5.62
CA THR A 155 -25.96 5.10 -6.42
C THR A 155 -26.24 6.54 -6.00
N ARG A 156 -27.53 6.90 -5.86
CA ARG A 156 -27.94 8.25 -5.45
C ARG A 156 -27.43 8.61 -4.04
N GLN A 157 -27.42 7.68 -3.10
CA GLN A 157 -26.89 7.92 -1.77
C GLN A 157 -25.38 8.17 -1.79
N LEU A 158 -24.61 7.38 -2.54
CA LEU A 158 -23.17 7.55 -2.69
C LEU A 158 -22.84 8.90 -3.35
N VAL A 159 -23.55 9.25 -4.42
CA VAL A 159 -23.39 10.55 -5.11
C VAL A 159 -23.77 11.71 -4.18
N ALA A 160 -24.82 11.57 -3.38
CA ALA A 160 -25.21 12.59 -2.40
C ALA A 160 -24.15 12.76 -1.27
N ALA A 161 -23.38 11.73 -0.99
CA ALA A 161 -22.22 11.78 -0.09
C ALA A 161 -20.97 12.43 -0.71
N GLY A 162 -21.04 12.85 -1.98
CA GLY A 162 -19.94 13.50 -2.71
C GLY A 162 -19.00 12.52 -3.42
N LEU A 163 -19.37 11.25 -3.51
CA LEU A 163 -18.59 10.22 -4.21
C LEU A 163 -18.95 10.19 -5.69
N ARG A 164 -17.97 9.95 -6.54
CA ARG A 164 -18.17 9.60 -7.94
C ARG A 164 -18.43 8.12 -8.04
N VAL A 165 -19.38 7.71 -8.87
CA VAL A 165 -19.84 6.32 -8.92
C VAL A 165 -19.80 5.79 -10.36
N SER A 166 -19.30 4.56 -10.52
CA SER A 166 -19.44 3.75 -11.73
C SER A 166 -20.24 2.49 -11.44
N ILE A 167 -20.65 1.81 -12.51
CA ILE A 167 -21.37 0.53 -12.42
C ILE A 167 -20.72 -0.49 -13.35
N ASP A 168 -20.43 -1.69 -12.84
CA ASP A 168 -20.03 -2.84 -13.64
C ASP A 168 -21.20 -3.82 -13.79
N SER A 169 -21.93 -3.67 -14.89
CA SER A 169 -23.07 -4.54 -15.24
C SER A 169 -23.32 -4.59 -16.74
N PHE A 170 -23.71 -5.76 -17.22
CA PHE A 170 -24.27 -5.98 -18.57
C PHE A 170 -25.81 -6.01 -18.59
N ASP A 171 -26.45 -5.91 -17.41
CA ASP A 171 -27.92 -5.83 -17.34
C ASP A 171 -28.40 -4.42 -17.61
N ARG A 172 -29.24 -4.29 -18.65
CA ARG A 172 -29.76 -2.99 -19.08
C ARG A 172 -30.53 -2.28 -17.95
N THR A 173 -31.32 -3.02 -17.19
CA THR A 173 -32.17 -2.42 -16.15
C THR A 173 -31.31 -1.85 -15.00
N GLU A 174 -30.25 -2.55 -14.63
CA GLU A 174 -29.32 -2.09 -13.61
C GLU A 174 -28.54 -0.85 -14.06
N VAL A 175 -28.06 -0.86 -15.31
CA VAL A 175 -27.35 0.29 -15.89
C VAL A 175 -28.25 1.52 -16.00
N GLU A 176 -29.49 1.36 -16.51
CA GLU A 176 -30.47 2.45 -16.57
C GLU A 176 -30.75 3.03 -15.18
N ALA A 177 -30.92 2.17 -14.16
CA ALA A 177 -31.18 2.59 -12.80
C ALA A 177 -29.97 3.26 -12.14
N ALA A 178 -28.73 2.76 -12.36
CA ALA A 178 -27.51 3.39 -11.86
C ALA A 178 -27.30 4.78 -12.48
N ILE A 179 -27.49 4.93 -13.78
CA ILE A 179 -27.44 6.21 -14.48
C ILE A 179 -28.48 7.18 -13.90
N ALA A 180 -29.72 6.73 -13.66
CA ALA A 180 -30.76 7.53 -13.03
C ALA A 180 -30.39 7.93 -11.57
N GLY A 181 -29.59 7.12 -10.90
CA GLY A 181 -29.00 7.41 -9.59
C GLY A 181 -27.83 8.40 -9.64
N GLY A 182 -27.23 8.63 -10.80
CA GLY A 182 -26.13 9.56 -11.00
C GLY A 182 -24.77 8.90 -11.25
N ALA A 183 -24.74 7.62 -11.66
CA ALA A 183 -23.50 6.99 -12.12
C ALA A 183 -22.94 7.71 -13.35
N GLU A 184 -21.63 8.00 -13.33
CA GLU A 184 -20.97 8.76 -14.39
C GLU A 184 -20.21 7.91 -15.41
N LEU A 185 -20.01 6.62 -15.12
CA LEU A 185 -19.26 5.67 -15.94
C LEU A 185 -19.92 4.29 -15.89
N VAL A 186 -19.96 3.61 -17.04
CA VAL A 186 -20.42 2.23 -17.18
C VAL A 186 -19.28 1.32 -17.60
N LEU A 187 -19.05 0.25 -16.87
CA LEU A 187 -18.17 -0.87 -17.16
C LEU A 187 -19.05 -2.10 -17.43
N SER A 188 -19.09 -2.73 -18.64
CA SER A 188 -18.32 -2.39 -19.82
C SER A 188 -19.23 -2.45 -21.06
N CYS A 189 -18.71 -2.03 -22.21
CA CYS A 189 -19.40 -2.08 -23.50
C CYS A 189 -18.63 -2.96 -24.49
N ASP A 190 -19.33 -3.92 -25.06
CA ASP A 190 -18.88 -4.69 -26.23
C ASP A 190 -20.00 -4.77 -27.28
N ALA A 191 -19.84 -5.60 -28.31
CA ALA A 191 -20.86 -5.75 -29.35
C ALA A 191 -22.23 -6.25 -28.82
N SER A 192 -22.28 -6.93 -27.67
CA SER A 192 -23.51 -7.53 -27.14
C SER A 192 -24.49 -6.53 -26.54
N ASN A 193 -23.98 -5.44 -25.98
CA ASN A 193 -24.80 -4.40 -25.32
C ASN A 193 -24.76 -3.03 -26.02
N LEU A 194 -23.92 -2.85 -27.04
CA LEU A 194 -23.71 -1.59 -27.78
C LEU A 194 -24.99 -0.94 -28.26
N GLU A 195 -25.92 -1.73 -28.80
CA GLU A 195 -27.16 -1.23 -29.46
C GLU A 195 -28.06 -0.43 -28.50
N TRP A 196 -28.11 -0.83 -27.22
CA TRP A 196 -28.94 -0.11 -26.27
C TRP A 196 -28.10 0.83 -25.37
N LEU A 197 -26.83 0.51 -25.13
CA LEU A 197 -25.99 1.30 -24.24
C LEU A 197 -25.52 2.61 -24.90
N SER A 198 -25.13 2.57 -26.16
CA SER A 198 -24.64 3.78 -26.86
C SER A 198 -25.63 4.95 -26.82
N PRO A 199 -26.92 4.79 -27.27
CA PRO A 199 -27.89 5.88 -27.18
C PRO A 199 -28.20 6.30 -25.73
N LEU A 200 -28.26 5.35 -24.78
CA LEU A 200 -28.48 5.63 -23.35
C LEU A 200 -27.35 6.51 -22.76
N ALA A 201 -26.11 6.15 -23.03
CA ALA A 201 -24.95 6.90 -22.60
C ALA A 201 -24.87 8.30 -23.23
N ALA A 202 -25.18 8.42 -24.53
CA ALA A 202 -25.24 9.70 -25.23
C ALA A 202 -26.29 10.64 -24.64
N ASP A 203 -27.50 10.12 -24.39
CA ASP A 203 -28.60 10.90 -23.81
C ASP A 203 -28.35 11.36 -22.37
N SER A 204 -27.69 10.55 -21.58
CA SER A 204 -27.37 10.84 -20.16
C SER A 204 -26.08 11.62 -19.98
N GLY A 205 -25.18 11.62 -20.96
CA GLY A 205 -23.81 12.12 -20.81
C GLY A 205 -22.89 11.23 -19.98
N THR A 206 -23.27 9.96 -19.78
CA THR A 206 -22.49 8.97 -19.02
C THR A 206 -21.35 8.44 -19.89
N ALA A 207 -20.15 8.33 -19.31
CA ALA A 207 -19.00 7.73 -20.00
C ALA A 207 -19.11 6.20 -20.03
N VAL A 208 -18.39 5.57 -20.98
CA VAL A 208 -18.42 4.12 -21.18
C VAL A 208 -17.00 3.56 -21.33
N VAL A 209 -16.75 2.39 -20.75
CA VAL A 209 -15.53 1.63 -20.99
C VAL A 209 -15.81 0.59 -22.08
N ALA A 210 -15.11 0.70 -23.21
CA ALA A 210 -15.20 -0.26 -24.31
C ALA A 210 -14.16 -1.38 -24.13
N ILE A 211 -14.62 -2.63 -24.22
CA ILE A 211 -13.76 -3.83 -24.12
C ILE A 211 -13.82 -4.65 -25.40
N PRO A 212 -12.74 -5.38 -25.75
CA PRO A 212 -12.76 -6.30 -26.87
C PRO A 212 -13.55 -7.58 -26.54
N GLU A 213 -14.08 -8.21 -27.55
CA GLU A 213 -14.53 -9.60 -27.42
C GLU A 213 -13.33 -10.51 -27.18
N MET A 214 -13.42 -11.39 -26.16
CA MET A 214 -12.31 -12.24 -25.71
C MET A 214 -11.69 -13.08 -26.83
N THR A 215 -12.49 -13.51 -27.80
CA THR A 215 -12.03 -14.40 -28.89
C THR A 215 -11.55 -13.66 -30.13
N ALA A 216 -11.97 -12.39 -30.31
CA ALA A 216 -11.69 -11.61 -31.53
C ALA A 216 -10.59 -10.56 -31.33
N GLY A 217 -10.18 -10.31 -30.08
CA GLY A 217 -9.12 -9.35 -29.76
C GLY A 217 -9.46 -7.91 -30.13
N LEU A 218 -8.44 -7.07 -30.29
CA LEU A 218 -8.61 -5.64 -30.53
C LEU A 218 -9.40 -5.26 -31.78
N ASP A 219 -9.47 -6.14 -32.79
CA ASP A 219 -10.22 -5.84 -34.00
C ASP A 219 -11.73 -5.72 -33.75
N SER A 220 -12.24 -6.39 -32.70
CA SER A 220 -13.64 -6.28 -32.29
C SER A 220 -14.01 -4.91 -31.66
N LEU A 221 -13.01 -4.17 -31.17
CA LEU A 221 -13.23 -2.82 -30.63
C LEU A 221 -13.55 -1.78 -31.70
N GLU A 222 -13.02 -1.93 -32.92
CA GLU A 222 -13.15 -0.90 -33.97
C GLU A 222 -14.60 -0.48 -34.22
N PRO A 223 -15.55 -1.42 -34.48
CA PRO A 223 -16.95 -1.05 -34.68
C PRO A 223 -17.61 -0.46 -33.42
N VAL A 224 -17.22 -0.93 -32.22
CA VAL A 224 -17.74 -0.41 -30.95
C VAL A 224 -17.32 1.05 -30.76
N LEU A 225 -16.04 1.33 -30.95
CA LEU A 225 -15.48 2.68 -30.82
C LEU A 225 -16.09 3.64 -31.84
N GLN A 226 -16.25 3.23 -33.12
CA GLN A 226 -16.85 4.03 -34.17
C GLN A 226 -18.30 4.39 -33.83
N ARG A 227 -19.06 3.45 -33.29
CA ARG A 227 -20.45 3.72 -32.90
C ARG A 227 -20.51 4.66 -31.69
N LEU A 228 -19.82 4.39 -30.60
CA LEU A 228 -19.79 5.26 -29.41
C LEU A 228 -19.34 6.69 -29.77
N GLN A 229 -18.29 6.82 -30.58
CA GLN A 229 -17.81 8.12 -31.05
C GLN A 229 -18.84 8.85 -31.93
N SER A 230 -19.54 8.15 -32.85
CA SER A 230 -20.56 8.73 -33.70
C SER A 230 -21.76 9.25 -32.92
N ASP A 231 -22.10 8.60 -31.82
CA ASP A 231 -23.17 9.01 -30.92
C ASP A 231 -22.72 10.06 -29.89
N GLY A 232 -21.42 10.45 -29.89
CA GLY A 232 -20.88 11.49 -29.02
C GLY A 232 -20.64 11.05 -27.57
N VAL A 233 -20.53 9.75 -27.33
CA VAL A 233 -20.27 9.18 -25.99
C VAL A 233 -18.82 9.40 -25.59
N ASP A 234 -18.59 9.89 -24.37
CA ASP A 234 -17.26 9.88 -23.75
C ASP A 234 -16.85 8.44 -23.44
N LEU A 235 -15.66 8.02 -23.88
CA LEU A 235 -15.26 6.61 -23.77
C LEU A 235 -13.83 6.42 -23.32
N ARG A 236 -13.60 5.27 -22.71
CA ARG A 236 -12.28 4.70 -22.41
C ARG A 236 -12.17 3.34 -23.08
N ILE A 237 -10.94 2.91 -23.38
CA ILE A 237 -10.66 1.58 -23.93
C ILE A 237 -9.97 0.76 -22.84
N ASP A 238 -10.50 -0.40 -22.50
CA ASP A 238 -9.81 -1.40 -21.71
C ASP A 238 -9.48 -2.62 -22.58
N PRO A 239 -8.20 -2.83 -22.97
CA PRO A 239 -7.76 -4.01 -23.69
C PRO A 239 -7.92 -5.33 -22.94
N VAL A 240 -8.31 -5.29 -21.68
CA VAL A 240 -8.51 -6.38 -20.71
C VAL A 240 -7.19 -7.07 -20.31
N LEU A 241 -6.80 -6.91 -19.06
CA LEU A 241 -5.64 -7.60 -18.49
C LEU A 241 -6.03 -9.01 -18.07
N GLU A 242 -5.32 -10.02 -18.60
CA GLU A 242 -5.57 -11.43 -18.29
C GLU A 242 -4.78 -11.87 -17.05
N PRO A 243 -5.28 -12.87 -16.30
CA PRO A 243 -4.55 -13.46 -15.21
C PRO A 243 -3.22 -14.12 -15.62
N ILE A 244 -2.29 -14.20 -14.67
CA ILE A 244 -1.02 -14.91 -14.87
C ILE A 244 -1.32 -16.40 -15.14
N GLY A 245 -0.72 -16.92 -16.20
CA GLY A 245 -0.96 -18.29 -16.68
C GLY A 245 -2.11 -18.43 -17.69
N LEU A 246 -2.97 -17.42 -17.83
CA LEU A 246 -4.10 -17.42 -18.77
C LEU A 246 -3.96 -16.36 -19.86
N GLY A 247 -2.77 -15.79 -20.07
CA GLY A 247 -2.54 -14.83 -21.14
C GLY A 247 -2.00 -13.47 -20.69
N PHE A 248 -1.55 -13.31 -19.45
CA PHE A 248 -1.04 -12.05 -18.90
C PHE A 248 -0.06 -11.32 -19.83
N ALA A 249 1.00 -12.00 -20.31
CA ALA A 249 2.00 -11.37 -21.17
C ALA A 249 1.42 -10.91 -22.52
N ALA A 250 0.55 -11.73 -23.12
CA ALA A 250 -0.14 -11.36 -24.36
C ALA A 250 -1.13 -10.20 -24.14
N SER A 251 -1.77 -10.12 -22.99
CA SER A 251 -2.65 -9.00 -22.66
C SER A 251 -1.85 -7.70 -22.49
N LEU A 252 -0.68 -7.71 -21.89
CA LEU A 252 0.20 -6.54 -21.88
C LEU A 252 0.56 -6.08 -23.31
N GLU A 253 0.88 -7.01 -24.20
CA GLU A 253 1.11 -6.67 -25.62
C GLU A 253 -0.12 -6.00 -26.25
N ARG A 254 -1.35 -6.43 -25.90
CA ARG A 254 -2.59 -5.76 -26.33
C ARG A 254 -2.67 -4.30 -25.90
N TYR A 255 -2.23 -3.97 -24.67
CA TYR A 255 -2.18 -2.56 -24.22
C TYR A 255 -1.21 -1.73 -25.06
N PHE A 256 -0.01 -2.25 -25.36
CA PHE A 256 0.92 -1.58 -26.28
C PHE A 256 0.34 -1.41 -27.68
N GLU A 257 -0.33 -2.45 -28.20
CA GLU A 257 -0.97 -2.40 -29.51
C GLU A 257 -2.15 -1.41 -29.52
N ALA A 258 -3.01 -1.41 -28.50
CA ALA A 258 -4.11 -0.48 -28.36
C ALA A 258 -3.61 0.97 -28.37
N ARG A 259 -2.52 1.27 -27.62
CA ARG A 259 -1.92 2.61 -27.63
C ARG A 259 -1.35 2.99 -28.99
N ARG A 260 -0.78 2.05 -29.74
CA ARG A 260 -0.31 2.30 -31.12
C ARG A 260 -1.47 2.57 -32.10
N ARG A 261 -2.57 1.81 -31.98
CA ARG A 261 -3.75 1.97 -32.85
C ARG A 261 -4.53 3.25 -32.56
N TRP A 262 -4.67 3.57 -31.27
CA TRP A 262 -5.45 4.73 -30.80
C TRP A 262 -4.59 5.62 -29.88
N PRO A 263 -3.65 6.41 -30.45
CA PRO A 263 -2.65 7.15 -29.65
C PRO A 263 -3.23 8.13 -28.64
N GLU A 264 -4.40 8.70 -28.92
CA GLU A 264 -5.07 9.72 -28.10
C GLU A 264 -6.26 9.16 -27.30
N ALA A 265 -6.53 7.86 -27.40
CA ALA A 265 -7.63 7.27 -26.67
C ALA A 265 -7.35 7.28 -25.15
N ARG A 266 -8.36 7.60 -24.37
CA ARG A 266 -8.34 7.36 -22.92
C ARG A 266 -8.37 5.85 -22.70
N MET A 267 -7.51 5.34 -21.82
CA MET A 267 -7.41 3.91 -21.56
C MET A 267 -7.60 3.62 -20.08
N MET A 268 -8.08 2.43 -19.80
CA MET A 268 -8.23 1.85 -18.46
C MET A 268 -7.54 0.49 -18.39
N MET A 269 -7.16 0.05 -17.18
CA MET A 269 -6.62 -1.28 -16.90
C MET A 269 -7.29 -1.87 -15.65
N GLY A 270 -7.92 -3.03 -15.78
CA GLY A 270 -8.38 -3.81 -14.63
C GLY A 270 -7.20 -4.55 -13.98
N THR A 271 -6.79 -4.15 -12.78
CA THR A 271 -5.64 -4.77 -12.06
C THR A 271 -6.06 -5.95 -11.19
N GLY A 272 -7.35 -6.04 -10.80
CA GLY A 272 -7.91 -7.08 -9.95
C GLY A 272 -7.61 -8.50 -10.45
N ASN A 273 -7.72 -8.75 -11.75
CA ASN A 273 -7.42 -10.05 -12.36
C ASN A 273 -6.00 -10.57 -12.06
N VAL A 274 -5.06 -9.69 -11.78
CA VAL A 274 -3.69 -10.08 -11.43
C VAL A 274 -3.51 -10.12 -9.93
N THR A 275 -3.94 -9.09 -9.21
CA THR A 275 -3.72 -9.00 -7.77
C THR A 275 -4.51 -10.03 -6.96
N GLU A 276 -5.76 -10.30 -7.34
CA GLU A 276 -6.58 -11.29 -6.65
C GLU A 276 -6.19 -12.74 -6.95
N LEU A 277 -5.83 -13.01 -8.22
CA LEU A 277 -5.54 -14.37 -8.69
C LEU A 277 -4.07 -14.77 -8.56
N THR A 278 -3.26 -13.98 -7.84
CA THR A 278 -1.84 -14.26 -7.61
C THR A 278 -1.57 -14.19 -6.11
N GLU A 279 -1.25 -15.31 -5.48
CA GLU A 279 -0.96 -15.38 -4.04
C GLU A 279 0.43 -14.80 -3.69
N VAL A 280 0.57 -13.48 -3.86
CA VAL A 280 1.75 -12.68 -3.48
C VAL A 280 1.30 -11.36 -2.86
N ASP A 281 2.16 -10.71 -2.10
CA ASP A 281 1.88 -9.35 -1.61
C ASP A 281 1.62 -8.41 -2.79
N SER A 282 0.48 -7.71 -2.78
CA SER A 282 -0.02 -6.94 -3.93
C SER A 282 0.77 -5.66 -4.23
N ALA A 283 1.47 -5.09 -3.24
CA ALA A 283 2.13 -3.79 -3.38
C ALA A 283 3.13 -3.73 -4.56
N GLY A 284 3.97 -4.77 -4.72
CA GLY A 284 4.90 -4.85 -5.84
C GLY A 284 4.21 -5.06 -7.19
N VAL A 285 3.09 -5.79 -7.21
CA VAL A 285 2.27 -6.02 -8.42
C VAL A 285 1.60 -4.72 -8.84
N ASN A 286 0.92 -4.04 -7.91
CA ASN A 286 0.27 -2.76 -8.13
C ASN A 286 1.26 -1.70 -8.62
N PHE A 287 2.45 -1.62 -8.01
CA PHE A 287 3.50 -0.71 -8.43
C PHE A 287 3.95 -0.95 -9.89
N LEU A 288 4.18 -2.22 -10.28
CA LEU A 288 4.58 -2.57 -11.65
C LEU A 288 3.46 -2.27 -12.66
N LEU A 289 2.20 -2.59 -12.32
CA LEU A 289 1.06 -2.29 -13.20
C LEU A 289 0.85 -0.78 -13.35
N ALA A 290 0.95 -0.02 -12.26
CA ALA A 290 0.90 1.44 -12.32
C ALA A 290 2.05 2.04 -13.14
N ALA A 291 3.26 1.48 -13.09
CA ALA A 291 4.38 1.91 -13.93
C ALA A 291 4.10 1.68 -15.43
N ILE A 292 3.52 0.53 -15.78
CA ILE A 292 3.08 0.24 -17.15
C ILE A 292 1.99 1.25 -17.59
N CYS A 293 1.04 1.54 -16.69
CA CYS A 293 -0.01 2.53 -16.96
C CYS A 293 0.58 3.91 -17.23
N GLU A 294 1.55 4.37 -16.41
CA GLU A 294 2.21 5.66 -16.60
C GLU A 294 2.96 5.72 -17.94
N GLU A 295 3.75 4.68 -18.27
CA GLU A 295 4.49 4.60 -19.54
C GLU A 295 3.58 4.58 -20.77
N LEU A 296 2.44 3.90 -20.68
CA LEU A 296 1.47 3.80 -21.76
C LEU A 296 0.41 4.90 -21.73
N ARG A 297 0.45 5.82 -20.77
CA ARG A 297 -0.59 6.85 -20.56
C ARG A 297 -1.98 6.24 -20.39
N VAL A 298 -2.07 5.13 -19.66
CA VAL A 298 -3.34 4.55 -19.21
C VAL A 298 -3.84 5.38 -18.03
N GLY A 299 -4.86 6.18 -18.25
CA GLY A 299 -5.30 7.21 -17.29
C GLY A 299 -6.24 6.73 -16.21
N SER A 300 -6.57 5.43 -16.15
CA SER A 300 -7.41 4.87 -15.08
C SER A 300 -7.14 3.40 -14.83
N VAL A 301 -7.30 2.98 -13.58
CA VAL A 301 -7.19 1.58 -13.14
C VAL A 301 -8.44 1.18 -12.37
N LEU A 302 -8.88 -0.08 -12.53
CA LEU A 302 -9.90 -0.71 -11.70
C LEU A 302 -9.22 -1.73 -10.78
N THR A 303 -9.52 -1.67 -9.51
CA THR A 303 -8.99 -2.59 -8.49
C THR A 303 -10.04 -2.98 -7.47
N THR A 304 -9.78 -4.06 -6.74
CA THR A 304 -10.63 -4.54 -5.64
C THR A 304 -9.81 -4.81 -4.39
N GLU A 305 -10.46 -4.95 -3.24
CA GLU A 305 -9.82 -5.30 -1.96
C GLU A 305 -10.42 -6.58 -1.32
N VAL A 306 -10.88 -7.52 -2.14
CA VAL A 306 -11.64 -8.71 -1.69
C VAL A 306 -10.77 -9.73 -0.97
N ILE A 307 -9.54 -9.94 -1.43
CA ILE A 307 -8.64 -10.99 -0.92
C ILE A 307 -7.63 -10.41 0.07
N ASN A 308 -7.29 -11.17 1.12
CA ASN A 308 -6.45 -10.68 2.22
C ASN A 308 -5.13 -10.04 1.78
N TRP A 309 -4.42 -10.61 0.82
CA TRP A 309 -3.12 -10.07 0.37
C TRP A 309 -3.24 -8.83 -0.52
N CYS A 310 -4.43 -8.49 -1.04
CA CYS A 310 -4.70 -7.27 -1.80
C CYS A 310 -5.66 -6.30 -1.11
N ARG A 311 -6.01 -6.51 0.15
CA ARG A 311 -6.96 -5.69 0.92
C ARG A 311 -6.54 -4.23 1.16
N THR A 312 -5.42 -3.80 0.63
CA THR A 312 -4.96 -2.40 0.63
C THR A 312 -4.56 -1.94 -0.77
N SER A 313 -5.06 -2.63 -1.81
CA SER A 313 -4.71 -2.34 -3.21
C SER A 313 -5.00 -0.90 -3.62
N VAL A 314 -6.07 -0.30 -3.12
CA VAL A 314 -6.40 1.11 -3.40
C VAL A 314 -5.30 2.05 -2.89
N ALA A 315 -4.91 1.90 -1.62
CA ALA A 315 -3.84 2.71 -1.03
C ALA A 315 -2.48 2.44 -1.69
N GLU A 316 -2.20 1.18 -2.04
CA GLU A 316 -0.97 0.79 -2.75
C GLU A 316 -0.90 1.44 -4.14
N LEU A 317 -2.00 1.48 -4.86
CA LEU A 317 -2.11 2.17 -6.14
C LEU A 317 -2.01 3.68 -5.97
N ASP A 318 -2.60 4.28 -4.93
CA ASP A 318 -2.49 5.72 -4.68
C ASP A 318 -1.05 6.13 -4.38
N PHE A 319 -0.33 5.39 -3.54
CA PHE A 319 1.11 5.60 -3.34
C PHE A 319 1.91 5.39 -4.63
N SER A 320 1.59 4.33 -5.39
CA SER A 320 2.28 3.99 -6.64
C SER A 320 2.13 5.08 -7.69
N ARG A 321 0.89 5.53 -7.97
CA ARG A 321 0.62 6.54 -9.00
C ARG A 321 1.29 7.88 -8.70
N ARG A 322 1.29 8.31 -7.43
CA ARG A 322 1.93 9.56 -7.00
C ARG A 322 3.45 9.48 -7.11
N LEU A 323 4.04 8.40 -6.63
CA LEU A 323 5.48 8.15 -6.71
C LEU A 323 5.94 8.07 -8.18
N LEU A 324 5.23 7.32 -9.01
CA LEU A 324 5.58 7.15 -10.42
C LEU A 324 5.40 8.45 -11.21
N HIS A 325 4.29 9.15 -11.03
CA HIS A 325 4.05 10.45 -11.67
C HIS A 325 5.19 11.42 -11.38
N HIS A 326 5.56 11.57 -10.10
CA HIS A 326 6.71 12.38 -9.71
C HIS A 326 8.00 11.93 -10.42
N CYS A 327 8.27 10.62 -10.46
CA CYS A 327 9.49 10.08 -11.06
C CYS A 327 9.54 10.33 -12.58
N PHE A 328 8.41 10.15 -13.27
CA PHE A 328 8.31 10.37 -14.71
C PHE A 328 8.44 11.85 -15.07
N GLU A 329 7.79 12.75 -14.34
CA GLU A 329 7.92 14.19 -14.56
C GLU A 329 9.35 14.70 -14.33
N ARG A 330 10.06 14.15 -13.34
CA ARG A 330 11.44 14.55 -12.99
C ARG A 330 12.51 13.77 -13.73
N GLY A 331 12.16 12.68 -14.42
CA GLY A 331 13.12 11.79 -15.08
C GLY A 331 14.06 11.09 -14.09
N VAL A 332 13.56 10.74 -12.88
CA VAL A 332 14.34 10.09 -11.83
C VAL A 332 13.81 8.68 -11.54
N LEU A 333 14.67 7.82 -10.99
CA LEU A 333 14.26 6.48 -10.56
C LEU A 333 13.45 6.55 -9.25
N PRO A 334 12.48 5.62 -9.03
CA PRO A 334 11.65 5.60 -7.81
C PRO A 334 12.42 5.13 -6.55
N LYS A 335 13.71 4.94 -6.64
CA LYS A 335 14.57 4.52 -5.54
C LYS A 335 14.92 5.71 -4.64
N HIS A 336 14.75 5.56 -3.32
CA HIS A 336 15.01 6.58 -2.29
C HIS A 336 14.06 7.79 -2.31
N VAL A 337 12.96 7.73 -3.04
CA VAL A 337 11.91 8.76 -3.04
C VAL A 337 10.91 8.48 -1.92
N ASP A 338 10.28 7.31 -1.93
CA ASP A 338 9.36 6.83 -0.90
C ASP A 338 9.51 5.31 -0.71
N SER A 339 9.29 4.80 0.51
CA SER A 339 9.38 3.37 0.84
C SER A 339 8.12 2.80 1.47
N SER A 340 7.01 3.51 1.38
CA SER A 340 5.73 3.13 2.02
C SER A 340 5.16 1.80 1.50
N LEU A 341 5.55 1.38 0.29
CA LEU A 341 5.09 0.15 -0.35
C LEU A 341 5.85 -1.13 0.07
N VAL A 342 6.75 -1.05 1.05
CA VAL A 342 7.45 -2.24 1.55
C VAL A 342 6.60 -2.91 2.64
N THR A 343 5.81 -3.93 2.27
CA THR A 343 4.86 -4.64 3.16
C THR A 343 4.98 -6.16 3.05
N LEU A 344 4.51 -6.88 4.08
CA LEU A 344 4.45 -8.35 4.12
C LEU A 344 3.13 -8.80 4.76
N ARG A 345 2.41 -9.73 4.13
CA ARG A 345 1.11 -10.25 4.56
C ARG A 345 1.03 -11.77 4.46
N ASP A 346 -0.02 -12.37 5.07
CA ASP A 346 -0.35 -13.78 4.87
C ASP A 346 -1.43 -13.97 3.80
N SER A 347 -1.47 -15.12 3.17
CA SER A 347 -2.50 -15.49 2.20
C SER A 347 -3.91 -15.55 2.82
N SER A 348 -4.01 -15.77 4.13
CA SER A 348 -5.28 -15.78 4.87
C SER A 348 -5.06 -15.32 6.30
N ALA A 349 -5.76 -14.25 6.69
CA ALA A 349 -5.79 -13.72 8.05
C ALA A 349 -7.05 -14.18 8.80
N LYS A 350 -7.54 -15.39 8.55
CA LYS A 350 -8.72 -15.89 9.29
C LYS A 350 -8.42 -15.94 10.78
N GLY A 351 -9.04 -15.04 11.53
CA GLY A 351 -9.13 -15.06 12.98
C GLY A 351 -10.39 -15.81 13.43
N GLU A 352 -10.55 -15.91 14.74
CA GLU A 352 -11.78 -16.42 15.33
C GLU A 352 -12.91 -15.38 15.18
N ARG A 353 -14.15 -15.85 15.11
CA ARG A 353 -15.31 -14.96 15.10
C ARG A 353 -15.66 -14.51 16.52
N ALA A 354 -16.17 -13.28 16.66
CA ALA A 354 -16.56 -12.72 17.95
C ALA A 354 -17.45 -13.66 18.78
N GLU A 355 -18.49 -14.24 18.15
CA GLU A 355 -19.40 -15.16 18.85
C GLU A 355 -18.71 -16.45 19.32
N ALA A 356 -17.75 -16.95 18.55
CA ALA A 356 -16.96 -18.13 18.94
C ALA A 356 -16.02 -17.81 20.12
N LEU A 357 -15.44 -16.62 20.15
CA LEU A 357 -14.60 -16.15 21.25
C LEU A 357 -15.41 -15.92 22.53
N GLU A 358 -16.62 -15.38 22.45
CA GLU A 358 -17.53 -15.25 23.59
C GLU A 358 -17.90 -16.61 24.18
N GLN A 359 -18.33 -17.55 23.32
CA GLN A 359 -18.64 -18.92 23.76
C GLN A 359 -17.44 -19.64 24.39
N LEU A 360 -16.24 -19.43 23.82
CA LEU A 360 -15.01 -19.97 24.36
C LEU A 360 -14.71 -19.36 25.73
N ALA A 361 -14.84 -18.07 25.91
CA ALA A 361 -14.61 -17.38 27.17
C ALA A 361 -15.52 -17.91 28.29
N GLU A 362 -16.82 -18.15 28.00
CA GLU A 362 -17.77 -18.73 28.95
C GLU A 362 -17.42 -20.18 29.36
N ALA A 363 -16.75 -20.92 28.49
CA ALA A 363 -16.37 -22.31 28.72
C ALA A 363 -15.02 -22.46 29.49
N LEU A 364 -14.27 -21.41 29.69
CA LEU A 364 -12.96 -21.48 30.34
C LEU A 364 -13.08 -21.67 31.86
N THR A 365 -12.36 -22.66 32.36
CA THR A 365 -12.37 -23.02 33.81
C THR A 365 -11.00 -22.91 34.46
N ASP A 366 -9.93 -22.68 33.68
CA ASP A 366 -8.57 -22.57 34.18
C ASP A 366 -8.03 -21.12 34.14
N PRO A 367 -7.00 -20.80 34.94
CA PRO A 367 -6.48 -19.44 35.06
C PRO A 367 -5.48 -19.05 33.95
N ASN A 368 -5.17 -19.95 32.99
CA ASN A 368 -4.19 -19.65 31.97
C ASN A 368 -4.74 -18.66 30.97
N PHE A 369 -3.95 -17.63 30.64
CA PHE A 369 -4.33 -16.66 29.65
C PHE A 369 -4.25 -17.22 28.23
N ARG A 370 -5.30 -16.99 27.48
CA ARG A 370 -5.40 -17.28 26.05
C ARG A 370 -5.53 -15.98 25.29
N ILE A 371 -4.74 -15.85 24.24
CA ILE A 371 -4.68 -14.66 23.40
C ILE A 371 -5.17 -15.02 22.00
N PHE A 372 -6.06 -14.21 21.47
CA PHE A 372 -6.62 -14.37 20.13
C PHE A 372 -6.62 -13.03 19.41
N VAL A 373 -6.74 -13.12 18.08
CA VAL A 373 -6.91 -11.97 17.19
C VAL A 373 -8.22 -12.14 16.43
N GLU A 374 -9.07 -11.17 16.55
CA GLU A 374 -10.25 -11.02 15.71
C GLU A 374 -9.93 -10.04 14.58
N HIS A 375 -9.87 -10.53 13.35
CA HIS A 375 -9.76 -9.67 12.19
C HIS A 375 -11.17 -9.24 11.77
N SER A 376 -11.42 -7.95 11.70
CA SER A 376 -12.59 -7.43 10.99
C SER A 376 -12.29 -7.40 9.49
N ASP A 377 -13.33 -7.33 8.67
CA ASP A 377 -13.20 -7.44 7.21
C ASP A 377 -12.28 -6.37 6.60
N ARG A 378 -12.07 -5.22 7.26
CA ARG A 378 -11.14 -4.18 6.77
C ARG A 378 -10.46 -3.38 7.88
N ARG A 379 -9.14 -3.49 8.00
CA ARG A 379 -8.19 -2.60 8.73
C ARG A 379 -8.36 -2.44 10.24
N SER A 380 -9.44 -2.89 10.84
CA SER A 380 -9.64 -2.91 12.27
C SER A 380 -9.83 -4.34 12.74
N GLY A 381 -9.54 -4.59 13.98
CA GLY A 381 -9.75 -5.87 14.62
C GLY A 381 -9.43 -5.71 16.10
N LEU A 382 -9.63 -6.76 16.84
CA LEU A 382 -9.45 -6.74 18.28
C LEU A 382 -8.45 -7.80 18.73
N LEU A 383 -7.66 -7.43 19.71
CA LEU A 383 -6.88 -8.35 20.52
C LEU A 383 -7.76 -8.81 21.67
N HIS A 384 -7.80 -10.10 21.92
CA HIS A 384 -8.55 -10.70 23.00
C HIS A 384 -7.61 -11.42 23.95
N VAL A 385 -7.82 -11.21 25.25
CA VAL A 385 -7.22 -11.99 26.32
C VAL A 385 -8.34 -12.58 27.16
N MET A 386 -8.29 -13.86 27.44
CA MET A 386 -9.31 -14.51 28.24
C MET A 386 -8.75 -15.62 29.11
N ASN A 387 -9.40 -15.84 30.26
CA ASN A 387 -9.23 -16.97 31.14
C ASN A 387 -10.53 -17.19 31.93
N ARG A 388 -10.53 -18.05 32.97
CA ARG A 388 -11.71 -18.27 33.82
C ARG A 388 -12.23 -17.01 34.53
N ASP A 389 -11.38 -15.98 34.71
CA ASP A 389 -11.70 -14.79 35.50
C ASP A 389 -12.30 -13.66 34.62
N GLY A 390 -12.19 -13.77 33.29
CA GLY A 390 -12.80 -12.81 32.37
C GLY A 390 -12.37 -12.91 30.93
N HIS A 391 -12.97 -12.04 30.11
CA HIS A 391 -12.66 -11.81 28.72
C HIS A 391 -12.47 -10.30 28.49
N TRP A 392 -11.28 -9.92 28.06
CA TRP A 392 -10.88 -8.53 27.84
C TRP A 392 -10.48 -8.36 26.37
N GLN A 393 -10.82 -7.23 25.80
CA GLN A 393 -10.53 -6.92 24.41
C GLN A 393 -10.13 -5.47 24.22
N HIS A 394 -9.17 -5.21 23.35
CA HIS A 394 -8.73 -3.87 22.96
C HIS A 394 -7.93 -3.91 21.67
N THR A 395 -7.83 -2.78 20.95
CA THR A 395 -6.95 -2.64 19.78
C THR A 395 -5.49 -2.40 20.16
N ASP A 396 -5.25 -1.76 21.31
CA ASP A 396 -3.93 -1.44 21.83
C ASP A 396 -3.48 -2.50 22.82
N PRO A 397 -2.32 -3.16 22.61
CA PRO A 397 -1.81 -4.22 23.47
C PRO A 397 -1.42 -3.74 24.88
N TYR A 398 -0.99 -2.48 25.03
CA TYR A 398 -0.62 -1.93 26.35
C TYR A 398 -1.87 -1.72 27.21
N GLN A 399 -2.91 -1.07 26.64
CA GLN A 399 -4.17 -0.87 27.34
C GLN A 399 -4.85 -2.21 27.69
N LEU A 400 -4.75 -3.19 26.79
CA LEU A 400 -5.27 -4.53 27.05
C LEU A 400 -4.53 -5.19 28.20
N PHE A 401 -3.19 -5.13 28.22
CA PHE A 401 -2.37 -5.68 29.27
C PHE A 401 -2.68 -5.04 30.64
N ASP A 402 -2.73 -3.71 30.71
CA ASP A 402 -3.05 -2.96 31.93
C ASP A 402 -4.45 -3.34 32.46
N THR A 403 -5.42 -3.48 31.56
CA THR A 403 -6.79 -3.88 31.91
C THR A 403 -6.82 -5.31 32.52
N VAL A 404 -6.10 -6.24 31.90
CA VAL A 404 -5.99 -7.64 32.37
C VAL A 404 -5.35 -7.70 33.76
N VAL A 405 -4.23 -6.99 33.97
CA VAL A 405 -3.52 -6.96 35.25
C VAL A 405 -4.40 -6.34 36.36
N ALA A 406 -5.08 -5.23 36.06
CA ALA A 406 -5.97 -4.57 37.00
C ALA A 406 -7.18 -5.43 37.39
N ALA A 407 -7.76 -6.16 36.42
CA ALA A 407 -8.96 -6.96 36.64
C ALA A 407 -8.67 -8.26 37.40
N THR A 408 -7.54 -8.88 37.16
CA THR A 408 -7.20 -10.17 37.80
C THR A 408 -6.60 -10.02 39.20
N GLY A 409 -6.10 -8.83 39.57
CA GLY A 409 -5.45 -8.58 40.87
C GLY A 409 -4.25 -9.49 41.13
N THR A 410 -3.74 -10.18 40.11
CA THR A 410 -2.69 -11.17 40.20
C THR A 410 -1.33 -10.49 40.10
N GLU A 411 -0.44 -10.70 41.08
CA GLU A 411 0.96 -10.37 40.90
C GLU A 411 1.55 -11.31 39.84
N LEU A 412 1.72 -10.80 38.64
CA LEU A 412 2.40 -11.51 37.56
C LEU A 412 3.90 -11.57 37.86
N SER A 413 4.49 -12.76 37.75
CA SER A 413 5.97 -12.85 37.76
C SER A 413 6.53 -12.12 36.53
N ALA A 414 7.76 -11.63 36.62
CA ALA A 414 8.45 -10.96 35.52
C ALA A 414 8.47 -11.84 34.25
N GLU A 415 8.63 -13.14 34.37
CA GLU A 415 8.63 -14.11 33.29
C GLU A 415 7.24 -14.20 32.61
N HIS A 416 6.18 -14.21 33.43
CA HIS A 416 4.81 -14.28 32.90
C HIS A 416 4.39 -12.96 32.25
N ALA A 417 4.78 -11.82 32.82
CA ALA A 417 4.55 -10.51 32.22
C ALA A 417 5.27 -10.37 30.87
N PHE A 418 6.52 -10.84 30.79
CA PHE A 418 7.29 -10.86 29.53
C PHE A 418 6.61 -11.75 28.48
N TYR A 419 6.19 -12.96 28.86
CA TYR A 419 5.49 -13.88 27.98
C TYR A 419 4.21 -13.27 27.39
N LEU A 420 3.36 -12.69 28.26
CA LEU A 420 2.12 -12.02 27.79
C LEU A 420 2.42 -10.82 26.88
N GLY A 421 3.42 -10.02 27.23
CA GLY A 421 3.85 -8.88 26.41
C GLY A 421 4.37 -9.31 25.04
N TYR A 422 5.17 -10.39 24.99
CA TYR A 422 5.69 -10.95 23.74
C TYR A 422 4.57 -11.50 22.85
N GLU A 423 3.64 -12.28 23.41
CA GLU A 423 2.50 -12.81 22.69
C GLU A 423 1.52 -11.71 22.22
N LEU A 424 1.27 -10.69 23.05
CA LEU A 424 0.46 -9.54 22.65
C LEU A 424 1.14 -8.73 21.53
N ALA A 425 2.45 -8.58 21.54
CA ALA A 425 3.19 -7.91 20.46
C ALA A 425 3.09 -8.70 19.15
N LYS A 426 3.18 -10.04 19.17
CA LYS A 426 2.95 -10.90 18.00
C LYS A 426 1.50 -10.78 17.49
N ALA A 427 0.54 -10.84 18.40
CA ALA A 427 -0.88 -10.72 18.07
C ALA A 427 -1.19 -9.36 17.44
N HIS A 428 -0.64 -8.27 17.97
CA HIS A 428 -0.77 -6.93 17.40
C HIS A 428 -0.09 -6.80 16.02
N THR A 429 1.09 -7.41 15.85
CA THR A 429 1.76 -7.49 14.54
C THR A 429 0.90 -8.25 13.53
N ALA A 430 0.32 -9.37 13.94
CA ALA A 430 -0.56 -10.16 13.09
C ALA A 430 -1.81 -9.36 12.70
N LEU A 431 -2.39 -8.63 13.64
CA LEU A 431 -3.53 -7.75 13.38
C LEU A 431 -3.19 -6.67 12.35
N THR A 432 -2.06 -5.97 12.56
CA THR A 432 -1.60 -4.86 11.70
C THR A 432 -1.30 -5.33 10.29
N LEU A 433 -0.62 -6.46 10.12
CA LEU A 433 -0.15 -6.96 8.83
C LEU A 433 -1.14 -7.93 8.14
N GLY A 434 -2.28 -8.24 8.75
CA GLY A 434 -3.19 -9.25 8.20
C GLY A 434 -2.58 -10.65 8.19
N LYS A 435 -1.93 -11.03 9.29
CA LYS A 435 -1.35 -12.35 9.49
C LYS A 435 -2.21 -13.22 10.39
N ARG A 436 -2.13 -14.52 10.21
CA ARG A 436 -2.70 -15.47 11.16
C ARG A 436 -1.87 -15.47 12.44
N TYR A 437 -2.53 -15.32 13.58
CA TYR A 437 -1.93 -15.47 14.90
C TYR A 437 -2.36 -16.78 15.56
N VAL A 438 -1.42 -17.51 16.10
CA VAL A 438 -1.66 -18.65 16.97
C VAL A 438 -0.67 -18.51 18.15
N GLN A 439 -1.20 -18.51 19.37
CA GLN A 439 -0.40 -18.40 20.58
C GLN A 439 0.65 -19.53 20.66
N ASP A 440 1.86 -19.20 21.13
CA ASP A 440 3.00 -20.12 21.21
C ASP A 440 3.57 -20.60 19.85
N GLN A 441 3.17 -19.98 18.72
CA GLN A 441 3.72 -20.28 17.40
C GLN A 441 4.36 -19.03 16.80
N ALA A 442 5.38 -19.22 15.95
CA ALA A 442 5.96 -18.15 15.16
C ALA A 442 4.93 -17.56 14.19
N LEU A 443 5.01 -16.26 13.93
CA LEU A 443 4.30 -15.67 12.80
C LEU A 443 4.94 -16.18 11.50
N SER A 444 4.11 -16.43 10.49
CA SER A 444 4.61 -16.81 9.17
C SER A 444 5.25 -15.63 8.46
N TRP A 445 6.47 -15.77 8.04
CA TRP A 445 7.23 -14.82 7.21
C TRP A 445 7.66 -15.48 5.89
N GLY A 446 6.84 -16.41 5.38
CA GLY A 446 7.20 -17.22 4.23
C GLY A 446 8.47 -18.02 4.49
N TRP A 447 9.39 -18.01 3.55
CA TRP A 447 10.68 -18.73 3.65
C TRP A 447 11.64 -18.17 4.72
N LEU A 448 11.36 -16.96 5.24
CA LEU A 448 12.12 -16.35 6.34
C LEU A 448 11.60 -16.77 7.73
N THR A 449 10.56 -17.60 7.81
CA THR A 449 9.99 -18.04 9.08
C THR A 449 11.02 -18.85 9.86
N VAL A 450 11.27 -18.42 11.10
CA VAL A 450 12.10 -19.17 12.08
C VAL A 450 11.16 -19.73 13.13
N GLU A 451 11.18 -21.06 13.28
CA GLU A 451 10.36 -21.76 14.27
C GLU A 451 10.67 -21.28 15.71
N GLU A 452 9.63 -21.03 16.46
CA GLU A 452 9.74 -20.65 17.86
C GLU A 452 9.56 -21.87 18.76
N THR A 453 10.47 -22.03 19.73
CA THR A 453 10.26 -23.01 20.80
C THR A 453 9.19 -22.50 21.75
N SER A 454 8.08 -23.24 21.91
CA SER A 454 6.99 -22.81 22.79
C SER A 454 7.47 -22.53 24.22
N ALA A 455 6.85 -21.55 24.88
CA ALA A 455 7.20 -21.18 26.25
C ALA A 455 7.07 -22.35 27.23
N VAL A 456 6.11 -23.25 27.00
CA VAL A 456 5.92 -24.47 27.77
C VAL A 456 7.09 -25.44 27.62
N HIS A 457 7.64 -25.56 26.41
CA HIS A 457 8.77 -26.44 26.14
C HIS A 457 10.06 -25.89 26.74
N ARG A 458 10.27 -24.57 26.66
CA ARG A 458 11.42 -23.89 27.28
C ARG A 458 11.47 -24.10 28.79
N ARG A 459 10.32 -24.04 29.49
CA ARG A 459 10.24 -24.29 30.95
C ARG A 459 10.63 -25.72 31.32
N ARG A 460 10.17 -26.72 30.54
CA ARG A 460 10.50 -28.14 30.80
C ARG A 460 11.98 -28.47 30.60
N VAL A 461 12.66 -27.78 29.68
CA VAL A 461 14.08 -27.96 29.41
C VAL A 461 14.95 -27.25 30.50
N GLY A 462 14.44 -26.11 31.05
CA GLY A 462 15.12 -25.38 32.11
C GLY A 462 15.03 -26.04 33.51
N GLU A 463 13.98 -26.84 33.77
CA GLU A 463 13.84 -27.60 35.02
C GLU A 463 14.63 -28.92 35.04
N GLY A 464 15.29 -29.28 33.94
CA GLY A 464 16.10 -30.49 33.78
C GLY A 464 17.61 -30.26 33.73
N GLN A 465 18.09 -29.06 34.03
CA GLN A 465 19.48 -28.70 34.27
C GLN A 465 19.62 -28.19 35.71
#